data_2b442560ba48ec7512c8d3dca552e16b
#
_entry.id   2b442560ba48ec7512c8d3dca552e16b
#
_cell.length_a   1.000
_cell.length_b   1.000
_cell.length_c   1.000
_cell.angle_alpha   90.00
_cell.angle_beta   90.00
_cell.angle_gamma   90.00
#
_symmetry.space_group_name_H-M   'P 1'
#
loop_
_entity.id
_entity.type
_entity.pdbx_description
1 polymer ?
#
loop_
_entity_poly.entity_id
_entity_poly.type
_entity_poly.pdbx_seq_one_letter_code
_entity_poly.pdbx_strand_id
1 'polypeptide(L)'
;AVVTGAYTTDKTRSGCHSADHPMHKDRNESMLPMYQRTWQLFDDLHKEAPDLFIDCTFETMGALQLIDLDMCKHAEGNWLSNFSEPVPLGSLRVRQMSWWRTPVIPATAMVIGNQRFDDPDFELSLKSLAGSLPIVLGDPRLLTKEQRAKMKSWADWLRKMQTNHDFMSFRQDLKGYGEPAEGNWDGYQRINSETGSGGIVGIFRQGSPENHRTVTVQFLKPSYVYEVRRAPSGELVMNSTGKELAATGFKVALDKKYDGALYEIVRKTI
;
A
#
# COMPACT_ATOMS: atom_id res chain seq x y z
N ALA A 1 0.44 20.71 9.87
CA ALA A 1 -0.72 20.26 9.12
C ALA A 1 -1.47 21.48 8.60
N VAL A 2 -1.84 21.48 7.33
CA VAL A 2 -2.67 22.51 6.73
C VAL A 2 -4.06 21.92 6.57
N VAL A 3 -5.05 22.55 7.20
CA VAL A 3 -6.45 22.16 7.05
C VAL A 3 -7.11 23.16 6.11
N THR A 4 -7.61 22.68 4.98
CA THR A 4 -8.37 23.51 4.04
C THR A 4 -9.84 23.17 4.12
N GLY A 5 -10.70 24.16 4.13
CA GLY A 5 -12.15 23.95 4.19
C GLY A 5 -12.75 23.23 2.96
N ALA A 6 -11.94 23.03 1.92
CA ALA A 6 -12.35 22.29 0.73
C ALA A 6 -12.57 20.79 1.01
N TYR A 7 -11.92 20.25 2.03
CA TYR A 7 -11.90 18.82 2.32
C TYR A 7 -12.78 18.40 3.50
N THR A 8 -13.58 19.27 4.04
CA THR A 8 -14.46 18.89 5.15
C THR A 8 -15.73 18.23 4.60
N THR A 9 -16.11 17.12 5.17
CA THR A 9 -17.38 16.44 4.88
C THR A 9 -18.55 17.04 5.64
N ASP A 10 -18.27 17.88 6.59
CA ASP A 10 -19.29 18.68 7.25
C ASP A 10 -19.79 19.76 6.27
N LYS A 11 -20.95 19.50 5.71
CA LYS A 11 -21.61 20.42 4.75
C LYS A 11 -21.74 21.83 5.28
N THR A 12 -21.69 22.03 6.60
CA THR A 12 -21.79 23.34 7.22
C THR A 12 -20.47 24.09 7.27
N ARG A 13 -19.33 23.36 7.10
CA ARG A 13 -17.97 23.90 7.22
C ARG A 13 -17.17 23.92 5.92
N SER A 14 -17.68 23.32 4.84
CA SER A 14 -16.99 23.34 3.55
C SER A 14 -17.09 24.70 2.89
N GLY A 15 -16.01 25.12 2.26
CA GLY A 15 -15.93 26.39 1.56
C GLY A 15 -15.74 27.61 2.48
N CYS A 16 -15.67 28.76 1.91
CA CYS A 16 -15.49 30.02 2.61
C CYS A 16 -16.84 30.60 3.09
N HIS A 17 -16.91 30.95 4.35
CA HIS A 17 -18.10 31.55 4.97
C HIS A 17 -18.04 33.07 5.09
N SER A 18 -16.97 33.71 4.63
CA SER A 18 -16.90 35.19 4.64
C SER A 18 -17.89 35.79 3.65
N ALA A 19 -18.64 36.76 4.10
CA ALA A 19 -19.55 37.55 3.25
C ALA A 19 -18.88 38.80 2.65
N ASP A 20 -17.65 39.11 3.07
CA ASP A 20 -17.06 40.44 2.91
C ASP A 20 -15.95 40.51 1.85
N HIS A 21 -15.72 39.45 1.08
CA HIS A 21 -14.71 39.48 0.04
C HIS A 21 -15.27 39.17 -1.36
N PRO A 22 -14.75 39.82 -2.41
CA PRO A 22 -15.33 39.76 -3.74
C PRO A 22 -14.94 38.47 -4.54
N MET A 23 -14.24 37.53 -3.92
CA MET A 23 -13.64 36.41 -4.63
C MET A 23 -14.65 35.30 -5.03
N HIS A 24 -15.83 35.31 -4.44
CA HIS A 24 -16.93 34.37 -4.71
C HIS A 24 -18.24 34.95 -4.14
N LYS A 25 -19.37 34.53 -4.73
CA LYS A 25 -20.71 34.99 -4.26
C LYS A 25 -21.20 34.20 -3.05
N ASP A 26 -20.84 32.95 -3.00
CA ASP A 26 -21.27 32.05 -1.92
C ASP A 26 -20.21 30.99 -1.61
N ARG A 27 -20.49 30.19 -0.61
CA ARG A 27 -19.64 29.13 -0.12
C ARG A 27 -19.31 28.08 -1.19
N ASN A 28 -20.27 27.73 -2.04
CA ASN A 28 -20.09 26.67 -3.04
C ASN A 28 -19.14 27.15 -4.15
N GLU A 29 -19.27 28.40 -4.58
CA GLU A 29 -18.34 29.00 -5.55
C GLU A 29 -16.89 29.06 -5.03
N SER A 30 -16.69 29.11 -3.72
CA SER A 30 -15.35 29.16 -3.14
C SER A 30 -14.61 27.83 -3.16
N MET A 31 -15.30 26.71 -3.36
CA MET A 31 -14.68 25.38 -3.20
C MET A 31 -13.59 25.12 -4.23
N LEU A 32 -13.87 25.29 -5.51
CA LEU A 32 -12.88 25.07 -6.55
C LEU A 32 -11.65 25.99 -6.43
N PRO A 33 -11.77 27.30 -6.20
CA PRO A 33 -10.62 28.14 -5.92
C PRO A 33 -9.80 27.71 -4.69
N MET A 34 -10.42 27.16 -3.66
CA MET A 34 -9.70 26.62 -2.49
C MET A 34 -8.88 25.38 -2.84
N TYR A 35 -9.43 24.47 -3.65
CA TYR A 35 -8.70 23.34 -4.20
C TYR A 35 -7.50 23.80 -5.02
N GLN A 36 -7.70 24.70 -5.96
CA GLN A 36 -6.64 25.23 -6.82
C GLN A 36 -5.51 25.88 -6.02
N ARG A 37 -5.84 26.63 -4.97
CA ARG A 37 -4.85 27.21 -4.06
C ARG A 37 -4.08 26.16 -3.26
N THR A 38 -4.74 25.08 -2.89
CA THR A 38 -4.08 23.96 -2.21
C THR A 38 -3.09 23.26 -3.14
N TRP A 39 -3.49 22.99 -4.40
CA TRP A 39 -2.59 22.44 -5.41
C TRP A 39 -1.40 23.35 -5.67
N GLN A 40 -1.65 24.65 -5.82
CA GLN A 40 -0.58 25.62 -5.99
C GLN A 40 0.39 25.64 -4.80
N LEU A 41 -0.13 25.55 -3.57
CA LEU A 41 0.71 25.45 -2.37
C LEU A 41 1.61 24.22 -2.42
N PHE A 42 1.08 23.08 -2.83
CA PHE A 42 1.86 21.82 -2.93
C PHE A 42 2.94 21.93 -4.02
N ASP A 43 2.57 22.47 -5.18
CA ASP A 43 3.52 22.72 -6.28
C ASP A 43 4.63 23.68 -5.86
N ASP A 44 4.30 24.72 -5.10
CA ASP A 44 5.29 25.68 -4.60
C ASP A 44 6.20 25.04 -3.53
N LEU A 45 5.65 24.18 -2.67
CA LEU A 45 6.45 23.41 -1.71
C LEU A 45 7.42 22.46 -2.41
N HIS A 46 7.00 21.79 -3.50
CA HIS A 46 7.88 20.92 -4.29
C HIS A 46 8.95 21.69 -5.06
N LYS A 47 8.71 22.94 -5.46
CA LYS A 47 9.75 23.79 -6.04
C LYS A 47 10.86 24.12 -5.03
N GLU A 48 10.50 24.36 -3.78
CA GLU A 48 11.45 24.66 -2.71
C GLU A 48 12.12 23.39 -2.15
N ALA A 49 11.39 22.28 -2.12
CA ALA A 49 11.86 21.00 -1.58
C ALA A 49 11.37 19.84 -2.47
N PRO A 50 12.09 19.53 -3.57
CA PRO A 50 11.64 18.53 -4.55
C PRO A 50 11.42 17.11 -4.00
N ASP A 51 12.10 16.76 -2.91
CA ASP A 51 11.99 15.46 -2.25
C ASP A 51 10.95 15.43 -1.12
N LEU A 52 10.15 16.49 -0.99
CA LEU A 52 9.12 16.57 0.05
C LEU A 52 8.01 15.56 -0.24
N PHE A 53 7.72 14.70 0.74
CA PHE A 53 6.55 13.83 0.68
C PHE A 53 5.34 14.57 1.28
N ILE A 54 4.34 14.85 0.46
CA ILE A 54 3.08 15.45 0.89
C ILE A 54 2.03 14.37 1.01
N ASP A 55 1.50 14.19 2.21
CA ASP A 55 0.38 13.29 2.49
C ASP A 55 -0.91 14.08 2.66
N CYS A 56 -1.83 13.87 1.76
CA CYS A 56 -3.15 14.49 1.78
C CYS A 56 -4.16 13.60 2.45
N THR A 57 -4.75 14.09 3.50
CA THR A 57 -5.86 13.43 4.15
C THR A 57 -7.18 13.87 3.54
N PHE A 58 -7.85 12.93 2.86
CA PHE A 58 -9.25 13.06 2.45
C PHE A 58 -10.16 12.26 3.37
N GLU A 59 -9.94 12.33 4.64
CA GLU A 59 -10.83 11.70 5.61
C GLU A 59 -12.22 12.31 5.52
N THR A 60 -13.01 11.69 4.68
CA THR A 60 -14.44 11.88 4.77
C THR A 60 -14.92 11.03 5.94
N MET A 61 -15.40 11.65 6.98
CA MET A 61 -16.13 10.95 8.05
C MET A 61 -17.35 10.27 7.45
N GLY A 62 -17.26 8.97 7.18
CA GLY A 62 -18.33 8.18 6.58
C GLY A 62 -17.86 7.10 5.60
N ALA A 63 -18.81 6.46 4.94
CA ALA A 63 -18.57 5.30 4.08
C ALA A 63 -17.84 5.60 2.76
N LEU A 64 -17.70 6.87 2.37
CA LEU A 64 -17.11 7.29 1.12
C LEU A 64 -15.71 7.89 1.36
N GLN A 65 -14.72 7.04 1.29
CA GLN A 65 -13.32 7.46 1.19
C GLN A 65 -13.00 7.67 -0.28
N LEU A 66 -13.19 8.89 -0.74
CA LEU A 66 -12.91 9.27 -2.10
C LEU A 66 -11.42 9.55 -2.28
N ILE A 67 -10.87 9.08 -3.37
CA ILE A 67 -9.57 9.50 -3.85
C ILE A 67 -9.77 10.58 -4.88
N ASP A 68 -9.12 11.71 -4.69
CA ASP A 68 -9.09 12.79 -5.65
C ASP A 68 -7.89 12.59 -6.60
N LEU A 69 -8.19 12.24 -7.85
CA LEU A 69 -7.16 12.00 -8.87
C LEU A 69 -6.39 13.28 -9.23
N ASP A 70 -7.02 14.45 -9.14
CA ASP A 70 -6.31 15.70 -9.38
C ASP A 70 -5.31 15.98 -8.25
N MET A 71 -5.66 15.67 -7.02
CA MET A 71 -4.74 15.78 -5.90
C MET A 71 -3.52 14.87 -6.04
N CYS A 72 -3.67 13.69 -6.63
CA CYS A 72 -2.55 12.78 -6.90
C CYS A 72 -1.52 13.33 -7.90
N LYS A 73 -1.80 14.45 -8.58
CA LYS A 73 -0.83 15.17 -9.41
C LYS A 73 0.05 16.13 -8.59
N HIS A 74 -0.38 16.49 -7.41
CA HIS A 74 0.23 17.54 -6.59
C HIS A 74 0.77 17.02 -5.25
N ALA A 75 0.41 15.79 -4.86
CA ALA A 75 0.81 15.17 -3.61
C ALA A 75 1.12 13.67 -3.81
N GLU A 76 2.08 13.14 -3.07
CA GLU A 76 2.54 11.75 -3.20
C GLU A 76 1.64 10.77 -2.47
N GLY A 77 1.13 11.15 -1.32
CA GLY A 77 0.33 10.32 -0.45
C GLY A 77 -1.12 10.76 -0.34
N ASN A 78 -1.99 9.78 -0.23
CA ASN A 78 -3.40 9.99 0.05
C ASN A 78 -3.82 9.10 1.21
N TRP A 79 -4.00 9.70 2.38
CA TRP A 79 -4.46 8.99 3.58
C TRP A 79 -5.89 8.51 3.42
N LEU A 80 -6.09 7.21 3.37
CA LEU A 80 -7.37 6.60 2.98
C LEU A 80 -8.21 6.14 4.17
N SER A 81 -7.63 5.94 5.35
CA SER A 81 -8.37 5.27 6.41
C SER A 81 -7.80 5.48 7.81
N ASN A 82 -8.71 5.65 8.74
CA ASN A 82 -8.50 5.56 10.18
C ASN A 82 -9.41 4.49 10.79
N PHE A 83 -9.27 3.25 10.36
CA PHE A 83 -9.99 2.16 11.02
C PHE A 83 -9.15 1.51 12.12
N SER A 84 -9.82 1.04 13.15
CA SER A 84 -9.22 0.55 14.39
C SER A 84 -9.36 -0.96 14.59
N GLU A 85 -9.83 -1.66 13.57
CA GLU A 85 -10.00 -3.10 13.67
C GLU A 85 -8.67 -3.81 13.87
N PRO A 86 -8.58 -4.69 14.88
CA PRO A 86 -7.36 -5.47 15.11
C PRO A 86 -7.15 -6.52 14.01
N VAL A 87 -5.96 -7.11 14.01
CA VAL A 87 -5.66 -8.30 13.22
C VAL A 87 -6.61 -9.45 13.66
N PRO A 88 -7.18 -10.26 12.75
CA PRO A 88 -6.90 -10.27 11.30
C PRO A 88 -7.82 -9.38 10.45
N LEU A 89 -8.87 -8.82 11.02
CA LEU A 89 -9.88 -8.04 10.28
C LEU A 89 -9.29 -6.76 9.69
N GLY A 90 -8.51 -6.02 10.46
CA GLY A 90 -7.84 -4.81 9.98
C GLY A 90 -6.91 -5.11 8.80
N SER A 91 -6.17 -6.20 8.85
CA SER A 91 -5.30 -6.65 7.76
C SER A 91 -6.09 -7.02 6.50
N LEU A 92 -7.25 -7.64 6.64
CA LEU A 92 -8.17 -7.89 5.53
C LEU A 92 -8.66 -6.58 4.91
N ARG A 93 -9.07 -5.61 5.74
CA ARG A 93 -9.52 -4.29 5.29
C ARG A 93 -8.45 -3.57 4.45
N VAL A 94 -7.20 -3.60 4.90
CA VAL A 94 -6.07 -3.04 4.13
C VAL A 94 -6.01 -3.65 2.73
N ARG A 95 -6.09 -4.97 2.62
CA ARG A 95 -6.00 -5.66 1.34
C ARG A 95 -7.22 -5.39 0.45
N GLN A 96 -8.43 -5.32 1.03
CA GLN A 96 -9.64 -4.92 0.31
C GLN A 96 -9.54 -3.50 -0.23
N MET A 97 -9.09 -2.55 0.59
CA MET A 97 -8.91 -1.17 0.14
C MET A 97 -7.92 -1.07 -1.02
N SER A 98 -6.82 -1.81 -0.93
CA SER A 98 -5.84 -1.87 -2.01
C SER A 98 -6.44 -2.52 -3.27
N TRP A 99 -7.15 -3.62 -3.13
CA TRP A 99 -7.82 -4.31 -4.24
C TRP A 99 -8.74 -3.38 -5.02
N TRP A 100 -9.60 -2.64 -4.34
CA TRP A 100 -10.61 -1.81 -5.02
C TRP A 100 -10.02 -0.55 -5.67
N ARG A 101 -8.87 -0.07 -5.21
CA ARG A 101 -8.33 1.24 -5.63
C ARG A 101 -7.16 1.16 -6.59
N THR A 102 -6.32 0.15 -6.49
CA THR A 102 -5.13 0.03 -7.35
C THR A 102 -5.38 -0.06 -8.85
N PRO A 103 -6.56 -0.43 -9.35
CA PRO A 103 -6.84 -0.29 -10.78
C PRO A 103 -6.76 1.15 -11.30
N VAL A 104 -6.90 2.16 -10.43
CA VAL A 104 -6.94 3.58 -10.83
C VAL A 104 -5.95 4.46 -10.09
N ILE A 105 -5.37 3.97 -8.98
CA ILE A 105 -4.45 4.75 -8.14
C ILE A 105 -3.14 4.00 -7.95
N PRO A 106 -2.00 4.68 -8.05
CA PRO A 106 -0.72 4.10 -7.73
C PRO A 106 -0.68 3.57 -6.29
N ALA A 107 -0.16 2.36 -6.10
CA ALA A 107 -0.05 1.76 -4.78
C ALA A 107 0.78 2.62 -3.80
N THR A 108 1.77 3.33 -4.32
CA THR A 108 2.62 4.26 -3.56
C THR A 108 1.89 5.50 -3.06
N ALA A 109 0.77 5.86 -3.70
CA ALA A 109 -0.06 6.97 -3.24
C ALA A 109 -1.10 6.56 -2.18
N MET A 110 -1.28 5.27 -1.94
CA MET A 110 -2.25 4.78 -0.95
C MET A 110 -1.61 4.67 0.43
N VAL A 111 -1.83 5.67 1.25
CA VAL A 111 -1.46 5.68 2.66
C VAL A 111 -2.62 5.07 3.45
N ILE A 112 -2.45 3.83 3.87
CA ILE A 112 -3.44 3.14 4.69
C ILE A 112 -2.86 3.02 6.09
N GLY A 113 -3.28 3.90 6.97
CA GLY A 113 -2.85 3.93 8.36
C GLY A 113 -3.62 2.96 9.24
N ASN A 114 -3.34 3.06 10.51
CA ASN A 114 -4.07 2.42 11.58
C ASN A 114 -3.72 0.97 11.90
N GLN A 115 -2.63 0.46 11.36
CA GLN A 115 -2.08 -0.80 11.81
C GLN A 115 -1.04 -0.54 12.89
N ARG A 116 -1.29 -1.04 14.08
CA ARG A 116 -0.42 -0.81 15.25
C ARG A 116 0.65 -1.87 15.32
N PHE A 117 1.90 -1.46 15.51
CA PHE A 117 3.04 -2.37 15.67
C PHE A 117 3.16 -2.94 17.10
N ASP A 118 2.37 -2.46 18.05
CA ASP A 118 2.20 -3.04 19.38
C ASP A 118 1.15 -4.19 19.41
N ASP A 119 0.49 -4.48 18.30
CA ASP A 119 -0.34 -5.66 18.13
C ASP A 119 0.56 -6.92 18.06
N PRO A 120 0.24 -7.99 18.78
CA PRO A 120 1.00 -9.25 18.73
C PRO A 120 1.20 -9.83 17.34
N ASP A 121 0.22 -9.65 16.45
CA ASP A 121 0.24 -10.14 15.07
C ASP A 121 0.52 -9.02 14.04
N PHE A 122 1.22 -7.96 14.42
CA PHE A 122 1.51 -6.81 13.54
C PHE A 122 2.16 -7.21 12.21
N GLU A 123 2.86 -8.33 12.15
CA GLU A 123 3.51 -8.81 10.93
C GLU A 123 2.48 -9.09 9.81
N LEU A 124 1.28 -9.59 10.14
CA LEU A 124 0.23 -9.78 9.15
C LEU A 124 -0.26 -8.43 8.58
N SER A 125 -0.37 -7.43 9.45
CA SER A 125 -0.70 -6.06 9.05
C SER A 125 0.38 -5.47 8.14
N LEU A 126 1.64 -5.57 8.52
CA LEU A 126 2.76 -5.06 7.74
C LEU A 126 2.87 -5.72 6.36
N LYS A 127 2.73 -7.05 6.31
CA LYS A 127 2.69 -7.81 5.05
C LYS A 127 1.55 -7.33 4.15
N SER A 128 0.38 -7.05 4.73
CA SER A 128 -0.79 -6.52 4.00
C SER A 128 -0.54 -5.11 3.48
N LEU A 129 0.08 -4.24 4.29
CA LEU A 129 0.44 -2.87 3.92
C LEU A 129 1.51 -2.79 2.82
N ALA A 130 2.37 -3.80 2.67
CA ALA A 130 3.37 -3.80 1.61
C ALA A 130 2.79 -3.83 0.18
N GLY A 131 1.48 -4.07 0.04
CA GLY A 131 0.73 -3.89 -1.21
C GLY A 131 0.34 -2.44 -1.51
N SER A 132 0.57 -1.51 -0.57
CA SER A 132 0.32 -0.07 -0.64
C SER A 132 1.56 0.69 -0.16
N LEU A 133 1.42 1.93 0.29
CA LEU A 133 2.48 2.61 1.04
C LEU A 133 2.37 2.21 2.53
N PRO A 134 3.31 1.43 3.07
CA PRO A 134 3.19 0.93 4.43
C PRO A 134 3.46 2.03 5.47
N ILE A 135 2.43 2.39 6.22
CA ILE A 135 2.55 3.24 7.40
C ILE A 135 2.10 2.45 8.62
N VAL A 136 2.95 2.43 9.63
CA VAL A 136 2.68 1.74 10.90
C VAL A 136 2.57 2.76 12.00
N LEU A 137 1.48 2.72 12.75
CA LEU A 137 1.20 3.64 13.84
C LEU A 137 1.60 3.06 15.20
N GLY A 138 1.84 3.94 16.15
CA GLY A 138 2.13 3.60 17.54
C GLY A 138 3.36 4.32 18.09
N ASP A 139 3.66 4.07 19.36
CA ASP A 139 4.85 4.62 20.01
C ASP A 139 5.98 3.59 20.01
N PRO A 140 7.07 3.80 19.26
CA PRO A 140 8.17 2.84 19.17
C PRO A 140 8.88 2.63 20.51
N ARG A 141 8.71 3.52 21.49
CA ARG A 141 9.28 3.37 22.82
C ARG A 141 8.64 2.25 23.63
N LEU A 142 7.37 1.92 23.31
CA LEU A 142 6.61 0.86 23.98
C LEU A 142 6.96 -0.54 23.47
N LEU A 143 7.69 -0.65 22.36
CA LEU A 143 8.08 -1.93 21.80
C LEU A 143 9.13 -2.64 22.66
N THR A 144 8.96 -3.95 22.81
CA THR A 144 10.02 -4.82 23.36
C THR A 144 11.25 -4.84 22.44
N LYS A 145 12.37 -5.33 22.95
CA LYS A 145 13.59 -5.49 22.15
C LYS A 145 13.36 -6.40 20.94
N GLU A 146 12.58 -7.46 21.11
CA GLU A 146 12.25 -8.41 20.05
C GLU A 146 11.35 -7.78 18.99
N GLN A 147 10.31 -7.06 19.40
CA GLN A 147 9.43 -6.35 18.46
C GLN A 147 10.20 -5.31 17.64
N ARG A 148 11.09 -4.56 18.27
CA ARG A 148 11.97 -3.60 17.57
C ARG A 148 12.89 -4.29 16.57
N ALA A 149 13.47 -5.44 16.93
CA ALA A 149 14.32 -6.20 16.02
C ALA A 149 13.54 -6.72 14.79
N LYS A 150 12.33 -7.23 14.99
CA LYS A 150 11.44 -7.64 13.92
C LYS A 150 11.05 -6.47 13.01
N MET A 151 10.61 -5.36 13.59
CA MET A 151 10.27 -4.15 12.84
C MET A 151 11.45 -3.66 12.00
N LYS A 152 12.64 -3.63 12.61
CA LYS A 152 13.86 -3.25 11.88
C LYS A 152 14.12 -4.18 10.69
N SER A 153 14.02 -5.49 10.88
CA SER A 153 14.23 -6.47 9.83
C SER A 153 13.28 -6.26 8.65
N TRP A 154 12.00 -6.02 8.92
CA TRP A 154 11.01 -5.72 7.88
C TRP A 154 11.25 -4.38 7.20
N ALA A 155 11.59 -3.35 7.95
CA ALA A 155 11.88 -2.02 7.40
C ALA A 155 13.12 -2.04 6.50
N ASP A 156 14.18 -2.71 6.94
CA ASP A 156 15.41 -2.87 6.14
C ASP A 156 15.13 -3.68 4.86
N TRP A 157 14.33 -4.73 4.95
CA TRP A 157 13.92 -5.51 3.79
C TRP A 157 13.09 -4.68 2.81
N LEU A 158 12.09 -3.93 3.27
CA LEU A 158 11.25 -3.07 2.41
C LEU A 158 12.07 -1.99 1.69
N ARG A 159 13.01 -1.34 2.40
CA ARG A 159 13.93 -0.38 1.79
C ARG A 159 14.80 -1.01 0.72
N LYS A 160 15.33 -2.21 1.00
CA LYS A 160 16.10 -2.98 0.03
C LYS A 160 15.27 -3.30 -1.20
N MET A 161 14.00 -3.71 -1.04
CA MET A 161 13.11 -3.99 -2.15
C MET A 161 12.88 -2.75 -3.01
N GLN A 162 12.65 -1.62 -2.38
CA GLN A 162 12.47 -0.36 -3.10
C GLN A 162 13.72 0.03 -3.89
N THR A 163 14.90 -0.09 -3.29
CA THR A 163 16.18 0.21 -3.95
C THR A 163 16.46 -0.75 -5.11
N ASN A 164 16.24 -2.04 -4.91
CA ASN A 164 16.62 -3.06 -5.88
C ASN A 164 15.67 -3.14 -7.07
N HIS A 165 14.38 -2.87 -6.83
CA HIS A 165 13.35 -3.12 -7.84
C HIS A 165 12.65 -1.85 -8.30
N ASP A 166 12.93 -0.70 -7.64
CA ASP A 166 12.19 0.53 -7.91
C ASP A 166 10.69 0.18 -8.03
N PHE A 167 10.21 -0.49 -6.99
CA PHE A 167 8.90 -1.05 -7.11
C PHE A 167 7.82 0.00 -6.91
N MET A 168 7.21 -0.04 -7.73
CA MET A 168 6.50 0.72 -8.42
C MET A 168 5.15 1.05 -8.04
N SER A 169 4.70 2.06 -8.62
CA SER A 169 3.43 2.69 -8.42
C SER A 169 2.28 1.71 -8.43
N PHE A 170 2.30 0.72 -9.27
CA PHE A 170 1.18 -0.19 -9.43
C PHE A 170 1.36 -1.50 -8.66
N ARG A 171 0.28 -1.90 -8.03
CA ARG A 171 0.04 -3.24 -7.55
C ARG A 171 -0.72 -4.01 -8.62
N GLN A 172 -0.37 -5.28 -8.84
CA GLN A 172 -1.13 -6.17 -9.68
C GLN A 172 -1.72 -7.29 -8.81
N ASP A 173 -2.89 -7.77 -9.18
CA ASP A 173 -3.51 -8.90 -8.51
C ASP A 173 -2.84 -10.21 -8.93
N LEU A 174 -2.83 -11.19 -8.03
CA LEU A 174 -2.34 -12.51 -8.36
C LEU A 174 -3.34 -13.25 -9.25
N LYS A 175 -2.84 -13.82 -10.32
CA LYS A 175 -3.66 -14.62 -11.24
C LYS A 175 -4.28 -15.83 -10.54
N GLY A 176 -5.59 -15.98 -10.66
CA GLY A 176 -6.33 -17.08 -10.04
C GLY A 176 -6.77 -16.82 -8.60
N TYR A 177 -6.52 -15.60 -8.09
CA TYR A 177 -7.03 -15.14 -6.80
C TYR A 177 -8.05 -14.02 -7.01
N GLY A 178 -9.06 -14.00 -6.18
CA GLY A 178 -10.11 -12.99 -6.22
C GLY A 178 -9.94 -11.89 -5.19
N GLU A 179 -11.03 -11.18 -4.96
CA GLU A 179 -11.13 -10.16 -3.92
C GLU A 179 -10.77 -10.74 -2.55
N PRO A 180 -9.98 -10.01 -1.74
CA PRO A 180 -9.73 -10.41 -0.36
C PRO A 180 -11.03 -10.56 0.43
N ALA A 181 -11.28 -11.76 0.95
CA ALA A 181 -12.50 -12.07 1.71
C ALA A 181 -12.24 -13.18 2.74
N GLU A 182 -13.08 -13.19 3.77
CA GLU A 182 -13.03 -14.25 4.78
C GLU A 182 -13.29 -15.63 4.14
N GLY A 183 -12.54 -16.63 4.59
CA GLY A 183 -12.58 -17.99 4.05
C GLY A 183 -11.70 -18.20 2.80
N ASN A 184 -11.09 -17.18 2.25
CA ASN A 184 -10.35 -17.24 0.99
C ASN A 184 -8.82 -17.15 1.20
N TRP A 185 -8.12 -17.45 0.09
CA TRP A 185 -6.77 -16.98 -0.15
C TRP A 185 -6.82 -15.76 -1.05
N ASP A 186 -5.97 -14.79 -0.77
CA ASP A 186 -5.79 -13.59 -1.58
C ASP A 186 -4.32 -13.23 -1.70
N GLY A 187 -4.01 -12.28 -2.55
CA GLY A 187 -2.64 -11.82 -2.68
C GLY A 187 -2.44 -10.75 -3.73
N TYR A 188 -1.22 -10.27 -3.80
CA TYR A 188 -0.79 -9.25 -4.75
C TYR A 188 0.64 -9.50 -5.21
N GLN A 189 1.02 -8.87 -6.30
CA GLN A 189 2.40 -8.75 -6.75
C GLN A 189 2.70 -7.31 -7.11
N ARG A 190 3.96 -6.93 -6.99
CA ARG A 190 4.51 -5.64 -7.41
C ARG A 190 5.80 -5.93 -8.18
N ILE A 191 5.67 -6.14 -9.47
CA ILE A 191 6.77 -6.56 -10.35
C ILE A 191 7.14 -5.40 -11.27
N ASN A 192 8.43 -5.06 -11.27
CA ASN A 192 8.98 -4.10 -12.22
C ASN A 192 9.17 -4.77 -13.58
N SER A 193 8.19 -4.61 -14.46
CA SER A 193 8.21 -5.18 -15.80
C SER A 193 9.15 -4.44 -16.76
N GLU A 194 9.52 -3.21 -16.46
CA GLU A 194 10.38 -2.38 -17.30
C GLU A 194 11.83 -2.85 -17.21
N THR A 195 12.38 -2.85 -16.01
CA THR A 195 13.77 -3.28 -15.77
C THR A 195 13.94 -4.79 -15.82
N GLY A 196 12.88 -5.53 -15.47
CA GLY A 196 12.96 -6.98 -15.30
C GLY A 196 13.79 -7.40 -14.09
N SER A 197 14.04 -6.49 -13.13
CA SER A 197 14.76 -6.79 -11.89
C SER A 197 14.03 -7.81 -11.01
N GLY A 198 12.69 -7.82 -11.09
CA GLY A 198 11.80 -8.62 -10.26
C GLY A 198 10.85 -7.75 -9.44
N GLY A 199 10.73 -8.03 -8.16
CA GLY A 199 9.83 -7.30 -7.25
C GLY A 199 9.42 -8.13 -6.05
N ILE A 200 8.19 -7.92 -5.57
CA ILE A 200 7.63 -8.63 -4.42
C ILE A 200 6.30 -9.32 -4.74
N VAL A 201 6.02 -10.38 -4.01
CA VAL A 201 4.75 -11.10 -4.04
C VAL A 201 4.27 -11.28 -2.60
N GLY A 202 3.02 -10.90 -2.34
CA GLY A 202 2.33 -11.15 -1.08
C GLY A 202 1.20 -12.15 -1.27
N ILE A 203 1.12 -13.14 -0.39
CA ILE A 203 0.06 -14.17 -0.39
C ILE A 203 -0.47 -14.37 1.01
N PHE A 204 -1.79 -14.47 1.15
CA PHE A 204 -2.49 -14.48 2.43
C PHE A 204 -3.53 -15.60 2.49
N ARG A 205 -3.59 -16.25 3.64
CA ARG A 205 -4.64 -17.18 4.01
C ARG A 205 -5.58 -16.49 4.99
N GLN A 206 -6.75 -16.08 4.53
CA GLN A 206 -7.75 -15.41 5.34
C GLN A 206 -8.84 -16.38 5.78
N GLY A 207 -8.54 -17.19 6.77
CA GLY A 207 -9.52 -18.15 7.32
C GLY A 207 -9.79 -19.40 6.47
N SER A 208 -9.21 -19.53 5.28
CA SER A 208 -9.42 -20.66 4.37
C SER A 208 -9.11 -22.01 5.04
N PRO A 209 -9.92 -23.07 4.82
CA PRO A 209 -9.62 -24.41 5.32
C PRO A 209 -8.35 -25.00 4.71
N GLU A 210 -8.07 -24.70 3.44
CA GLU A 210 -6.86 -25.19 2.77
C GLU A 210 -5.63 -24.42 3.23
N ASN A 211 -4.55 -25.12 3.55
CA ASN A 211 -3.33 -24.51 4.08
C ASN A 211 -2.22 -24.31 3.04
N HIS A 212 -2.46 -24.61 1.79
CA HIS A 212 -1.49 -24.43 0.71
C HIS A 212 -2.13 -23.92 -0.58
N ARG A 213 -1.33 -23.20 -1.38
CA ARG A 213 -1.70 -22.71 -2.70
C ARG A 213 -0.48 -22.66 -3.62
N THR A 214 -0.73 -22.67 -4.92
CA THR A 214 0.29 -22.36 -5.93
C THR A 214 0.17 -20.90 -6.34
N VAL A 215 1.28 -20.20 -6.34
CA VAL A 215 1.38 -18.79 -6.71
C VAL A 215 2.10 -18.69 -8.04
N THR A 216 1.45 -18.12 -9.04
CA THR A 216 2.09 -17.77 -10.33
C THR A 216 2.44 -16.29 -10.33
N VAL A 217 3.59 -15.93 -10.89
CA VAL A 217 4.09 -14.56 -10.94
C VAL A 217 4.08 -14.06 -12.37
N GLN A 218 3.33 -13.00 -12.62
CA GLN A 218 3.18 -12.41 -13.95
C GLN A 218 4.17 -11.23 -14.14
N PHE A 219 4.30 -10.75 -15.37
CA PHE A 219 5.09 -9.57 -15.77
C PHE A 219 6.61 -9.70 -15.62
N LEU A 220 7.13 -10.86 -15.31
CA LEU A 220 8.56 -11.15 -15.36
C LEU A 220 9.04 -11.30 -16.81
N LYS A 221 10.32 -11.01 -17.07
CA LYS A 221 10.93 -11.30 -18.39
C LYS A 221 11.03 -12.81 -18.57
N PRO A 222 10.37 -13.42 -19.58
CA PRO A 222 10.23 -14.86 -19.69
C PRO A 222 11.54 -15.66 -19.70
N SER A 223 12.59 -15.11 -20.35
CA SER A 223 13.90 -15.76 -20.51
C SER A 223 14.86 -15.56 -19.36
N TYR A 224 14.54 -14.65 -18.41
CA TYR A 224 15.43 -14.42 -17.27
C TYR A 224 15.20 -15.48 -16.19
N VAL A 225 16.27 -15.82 -15.49
CA VAL A 225 16.21 -16.68 -14.30
C VAL A 225 16.03 -15.79 -13.09
N TYR A 226 15.09 -16.17 -12.21
CA TYR A 226 14.80 -15.49 -10.97
C TYR A 226 14.99 -16.43 -9.79
N GLU A 227 15.42 -15.85 -8.68
CA GLU A 227 15.39 -16.46 -7.36
C GLU A 227 14.11 -16.02 -6.68
N VAL A 228 13.38 -16.97 -6.11
CA VAL A 228 12.26 -16.73 -5.20
C VAL A 228 12.81 -16.84 -3.79
N ARG A 229 12.77 -15.78 -3.02
CA ARG A 229 13.31 -15.70 -1.67
C ARG A 229 12.22 -15.32 -0.67
N ARG A 230 12.19 -15.96 0.48
CA ARG A 230 11.23 -15.67 1.54
C ARG A 230 11.63 -14.40 2.29
N ALA A 231 10.70 -13.48 2.49
CA ALA A 231 10.91 -12.25 3.25
C ALA A 231 10.63 -12.48 4.77
N PRO A 232 11.30 -11.75 5.64
CA PRO A 232 12.45 -10.87 5.40
C PRO A 232 13.78 -11.62 5.46
N SER A 233 13.77 -12.95 5.69
CA SER A 233 14.96 -13.78 5.92
C SER A 233 15.92 -13.85 4.73
N GLY A 234 15.39 -13.69 3.50
CA GLY A 234 16.15 -13.89 2.27
C GLY A 234 16.41 -15.35 1.93
N GLU A 235 15.78 -16.29 2.64
CA GLU A 235 15.89 -17.73 2.40
C GLU A 235 15.47 -18.06 0.96
N LEU A 236 16.33 -18.79 0.26
CA LEU A 236 16.06 -19.23 -1.11
C LEU A 236 15.00 -20.33 -1.11
N VAL A 237 13.89 -20.11 -1.79
CA VAL A 237 12.82 -21.08 -1.99
C VAL A 237 13.08 -21.90 -3.26
N MET A 238 13.38 -21.21 -4.37
CA MET A 238 13.68 -21.86 -5.64
C MET A 238 14.35 -20.88 -6.63
N ASN A 239 14.89 -21.46 -7.70
CA ASN A 239 15.27 -20.75 -8.93
C ASN A 239 14.34 -21.21 -10.06
N SER A 240 13.90 -20.26 -10.90
CA SER A 240 13.06 -20.59 -12.04
C SER A 240 13.10 -19.48 -13.08
N THR A 241 12.75 -19.80 -14.32
CA THR A 241 12.60 -18.79 -15.35
C THR A 241 11.32 -17.97 -15.16
N GLY A 242 11.28 -16.74 -15.68
CA GLY A 242 10.06 -15.95 -15.65
C GLY A 242 8.90 -16.64 -16.37
N LYS A 243 9.18 -17.40 -17.42
CA LYS A 243 8.19 -18.21 -18.13
C LYS A 243 7.58 -19.28 -17.24
N GLU A 244 8.40 -20.02 -16.50
CA GLU A 244 7.94 -21.07 -15.59
C GLU A 244 7.18 -20.48 -14.39
N LEU A 245 7.68 -19.40 -13.81
CA LEU A 245 6.98 -18.71 -12.71
C LEU A 245 5.59 -18.21 -13.14
N ALA A 246 5.44 -17.79 -14.39
CA ALA A 246 4.14 -17.37 -14.93
C ALA A 246 3.20 -18.55 -15.25
N ALA A 247 3.75 -19.71 -15.62
CA ALA A 247 2.96 -20.87 -16.04
C ALA A 247 2.63 -21.81 -14.88
N THR A 248 3.63 -22.18 -14.08
CA THR A 248 3.53 -23.18 -13.00
C THR A 248 3.69 -22.61 -11.62
N GLY A 249 4.42 -21.50 -11.47
CA GLY A 249 4.62 -20.82 -10.21
C GLY A 249 5.36 -21.64 -9.16
N PHE A 250 5.08 -21.34 -7.89
CA PHE A 250 5.65 -22.04 -6.73
C PHE A 250 4.60 -22.30 -5.65
N LYS A 251 4.84 -23.32 -4.83
CA LYS A 251 3.93 -23.72 -3.75
C LYS A 251 4.20 -22.88 -2.50
N VAL A 252 3.13 -22.45 -1.87
CA VAL A 252 3.14 -21.77 -0.57
C VAL A 252 2.26 -22.55 0.40
N ALA A 253 2.77 -22.78 1.60
CA ALA A 253 2.02 -23.33 2.71
C ALA A 253 2.01 -22.33 3.87
N LEU A 254 0.83 -22.12 4.46
CA LEU A 254 0.61 -21.29 5.65
C LEU A 254 -0.21 -22.11 6.65
N ASP A 255 0.41 -22.50 7.74
CA ASP A 255 -0.23 -23.40 8.73
C ASP A 255 -1.32 -22.67 9.53
N LYS A 256 -1.08 -21.40 9.87
CA LYS A 256 -2.08 -20.58 10.56
C LYS A 256 -3.17 -20.13 9.59
N LYS A 257 -4.43 -20.16 10.04
CA LYS A 257 -5.60 -19.71 9.24
C LYS A 257 -5.58 -18.23 8.88
N TYR A 258 -4.94 -17.43 9.71
CA TYR A 258 -4.79 -15.99 9.50
C TYR A 258 -3.31 -15.68 9.48
N ASP A 259 -2.71 -15.80 8.31
CA ASP A 259 -1.29 -15.54 8.08
C ASP A 259 -1.04 -15.08 6.66
N GLY A 260 0.15 -14.60 6.41
CA GLY A 260 0.62 -14.19 5.11
C GLY A 260 2.12 -14.40 4.97
N ALA A 261 2.56 -14.50 3.73
CA ALA A 261 3.97 -14.54 3.39
C ALA A 261 4.29 -13.51 2.31
N LEU A 262 5.44 -12.87 2.43
CA LEU A 262 6.02 -12.06 1.36
C LEU A 262 7.22 -12.80 0.78
N TYR A 263 7.39 -12.63 -0.52
CA TYR A 263 8.52 -13.17 -1.27
C TYR A 263 9.17 -12.06 -2.09
N GLU A 264 10.49 -12.05 -2.12
CA GLU A 264 11.29 -11.32 -3.08
C GLU A 264 11.45 -12.19 -4.33
N ILE A 265 11.20 -11.62 -5.48
CA ILE A 265 11.51 -12.23 -6.78
C ILE A 265 12.67 -11.41 -7.34
N VAL A 266 13.85 -11.99 -7.39
CA VAL A 266 15.05 -11.24 -7.79
C VAL A 266 15.72 -11.89 -8.99
N ARG A 267 16.02 -11.09 -10.00
CA ARG A 267 16.75 -11.56 -11.19
C ARG A 267 18.13 -12.06 -10.77
N LYS A 268 18.43 -13.30 -11.13
CA LYS A 268 19.76 -13.88 -10.94
C LYS A 268 20.73 -13.25 -11.94
N THR A 269 21.72 -12.55 -11.44
CA THR A 269 22.84 -12.07 -12.26
C THR A 269 23.75 -13.26 -12.53
N ILE A 270 24.07 -13.50 -13.80
CA ILE A 270 25.00 -14.54 -14.25
C ILE A 270 26.42 -14.06 -14.02
#